data_514e0c85af51686efcea85cf4c6eacc8
#
_entry.id   514e0c85af51686efcea85cf4c6eacc8
#
_cell.length_a   1.000
_cell.length_b   1.000
_cell.length_c   1.000
_cell.angle_alpha   90.00
_cell.angle_beta   90.00
_cell.angle_gamma   90.00
#
_symmetry.space_group_name_H-M   'P 1'
#
loop_
_entity.id
_entity.type
_entity.pdbx_description
1 polymer ?
#
loop_
_entity_poly.entity_id
_entity_poly.type
_entity_poly.pdbx_seq_one_letter_code
_entity_poly.pdbx_strand_id
1 'polypeptide(L)'
;MGATVKLALTKGVARGLFSNEAGMGSTPHAHAVAKVEHPVEQGFVAMTGVFIDTFVVLNLTALVILTTKSIPSGKTGAELSQYAFSTLYGKGGNIFIAICMFFFAFSTIIGWYFFGQANVKYLFGPKAVKIYSVLAAVCVFLGSLAEVDLVWNLSLIHI
;
A
#
# COMPACT_ATOMS: atom_id res chain seq x y z
N MET A 1 7.62 26.45 -12.82
CA MET A 1 7.32 26.22 -11.39
C MET A 1 5.87 25.77 -11.13
N GLY A 2 4.81 26.45 -11.60
CA GLY A 2 3.43 26.06 -11.32
C GLY A 2 3.03 24.66 -11.79
N ALA A 3 3.45 24.23 -12.98
CA ALA A 3 3.16 22.89 -13.50
C ALA A 3 3.79 21.78 -12.62
N THR A 4 4.98 22.00 -12.09
CA THR A 4 5.69 21.04 -11.22
C THR A 4 5.01 20.91 -9.86
N VAL A 5 4.57 22.03 -9.27
CA VAL A 5 3.82 22.02 -8.00
C VAL A 5 2.46 21.33 -8.17
N LYS A 6 1.73 21.65 -9.25
CA LYS A 6 0.45 20.98 -9.56
C LYS A 6 0.64 19.47 -9.71
N LEU A 7 1.65 19.02 -10.43
CA LEU A 7 1.94 17.60 -10.62
C LEU A 7 2.30 16.91 -9.30
N ALA A 8 3.15 17.54 -8.48
CA ALA A 8 3.54 17.02 -7.19
C ALA A 8 2.33 16.88 -6.25
N LEU A 9 1.47 17.89 -6.18
CA LEU A 9 0.25 17.83 -5.38
C LEU A 9 -0.71 16.74 -5.88
N THR A 10 -0.99 16.68 -7.18
CA THR A 10 -1.92 15.70 -7.74
C THR A 10 -1.43 14.27 -7.51
N LYS A 11 -0.16 13.98 -7.82
CA LYS A 11 0.41 12.64 -7.62
C LYS A 11 0.60 12.30 -6.15
N GLY A 12 0.98 13.27 -5.32
CA GLY A 12 1.16 13.09 -3.88
C GLY A 12 -0.17 12.80 -3.18
N VAL A 13 -1.20 13.60 -3.45
CA VAL A 13 -2.54 13.40 -2.86
C VAL A 13 -3.12 12.05 -3.31
N ALA A 14 -3.11 11.74 -4.62
CA ALA A 14 -3.65 10.49 -5.12
C ALA A 14 -2.97 9.26 -4.50
N ARG A 15 -1.65 9.27 -4.37
CA ARG A 15 -0.91 8.15 -3.75
C ARG A 15 -1.08 8.10 -2.23
N GLY A 16 -1.18 9.24 -1.57
CA GLY A 16 -1.46 9.30 -0.13
C GLY A 16 -2.86 8.78 0.21
N LEU A 17 -3.88 9.16 -0.56
CA LEU A 17 -5.24 8.63 -0.42
C LEU A 17 -5.28 7.11 -0.64
N PHE A 18 -4.52 6.62 -1.62
CA PHE A 18 -4.42 5.18 -1.89
C PHE A 18 -3.70 4.43 -0.75
N SER A 19 -2.56 4.93 -0.27
CA SER A 19 -1.80 4.31 0.83
C SER A 19 -2.60 4.22 2.13
N ASN A 20 -3.39 5.25 2.44
CA ASN A 20 -4.24 5.29 3.62
C ASN A 20 -5.64 4.68 3.41
N GLU A 21 -5.90 4.12 2.22
CA GLU A 21 -7.22 3.58 1.83
C GLU A 21 -8.37 4.58 2.06
N ALA A 22 -8.08 5.88 1.97
CA ALA A 22 -9.01 6.94 2.29
C ALA A 22 -10.13 7.04 1.25
N GLY A 23 -11.37 6.86 1.71
CA GLY A 23 -12.56 6.90 0.85
C GLY A 23 -12.82 5.64 0.03
N MET A 24 -11.98 4.61 0.11
CA MET A 24 -12.12 3.36 -0.65
C MET A 24 -13.13 2.38 -0.04
N GLY A 25 -13.51 2.57 1.22
CA GLY A 25 -14.44 1.68 1.92
C GLY A 25 -13.85 0.33 2.37
N SER A 26 -12.56 0.10 2.14
CA SER A 26 -11.86 -1.15 2.49
C SER A 26 -11.55 -1.26 3.98
N THR A 27 -11.02 -0.20 4.59
CA THR A 27 -10.64 -0.14 6.01
C THR A 27 -11.75 -0.58 6.98
N PRO A 28 -13.03 -0.18 6.80
CA PRO A 28 -14.12 -0.63 7.67
C PRO A 28 -14.28 -2.15 7.77
N HIS A 29 -13.91 -2.91 6.74
CA HIS A 29 -14.02 -4.39 6.76
C HIS A 29 -13.09 -5.03 7.80
N ALA A 30 -11.88 -4.49 7.96
CA ALA A 30 -10.94 -4.95 9.00
C ALA A 30 -11.40 -4.50 10.39
N HIS A 31 -11.80 -3.23 10.51
CA HIS A 31 -12.17 -2.65 11.79
C HIS A 31 -13.49 -3.17 12.35
N ALA A 32 -14.44 -3.58 11.48
CA ALA A 32 -15.74 -4.11 11.88
C ALA A 32 -15.66 -5.46 12.63
N VAL A 33 -14.58 -6.23 12.48
CA VAL A 33 -14.41 -7.52 13.17
C VAL A 33 -13.65 -7.40 14.50
N ALA A 34 -13.18 -6.21 14.84
CA ALA A 34 -12.45 -5.96 16.07
C ALA A 34 -13.37 -6.15 17.29
N LYS A 35 -12.84 -6.81 18.31
CA LYS A 35 -13.55 -7.00 19.60
C LYS A 35 -13.16 -5.85 20.53
N VAL A 36 -13.98 -4.82 20.54
CA VAL A 36 -13.82 -3.62 21.37
C VAL A 36 -15.11 -3.35 22.13
N GLU A 37 -15.03 -2.66 23.26
CA GLU A 37 -16.21 -2.29 24.04
C GLU A 37 -17.02 -1.21 23.33
N HIS A 38 -16.33 -0.25 22.68
CA HIS A 38 -16.99 0.83 21.95
C HIS A 38 -16.34 1.05 20.57
N PRO A 39 -17.12 1.24 19.49
CA PRO A 39 -16.58 1.44 18.12
C PRO A 39 -15.58 2.59 17.98
N VAL A 40 -15.69 3.62 18.82
CA VAL A 40 -14.77 4.77 18.84
C VAL A 40 -13.33 4.36 19.15
N GLU A 41 -13.12 3.33 19.98
CA GLU A 41 -11.77 2.82 20.29
C GLU A 41 -11.07 2.35 19.02
N GLN A 42 -11.78 1.62 18.17
CA GLN A 42 -11.26 1.15 16.90
C GLN A 42 -11.04 2.30 15.91
N GLY A 43 -11.86 3.36 15.98
CA GLY A 43 -11.65 4.58 15.23
C GLY A 43 -10.32 5.27 15.59
N PHE A 44 -9.99 5.36 16.88
CA PHE A 44 -8.69 5.89 17.32
C PHE A 44 -7.51 5.03 16.87
N VAL A 45 -7.66 3.70 16.87
CA VAL A 45 -6.63 2.79 16.35
C VAL A 45 -6.39 3.05 14.86
N ALA A 46 -7.46 3.20 14.07
CA ALA A 46 -7.36 3.53 12.65
C ALA A 46 -6.65 4.88 12.42
N MET A 47 -7.03 5.92 13.15
CA MET A 47 -6.38 7.24 13.09
C MET A 47 -4.89 7.16 13.42
N THR A 48 -4.52 6.40 14.46
CA THR A 48 -3.13 6.19 14.86
C THR A 48 -2.35 5.48 13.75
N GLY A 49 -2.94 4.47 13.12
CA GLY A 49 -2.34 3.77 11.98
C GLY A 49 -2.02 4.72 10.81
N VAL A 50 -2.99 5.54 10.41
CA VAL A 50 -2.81 6.56 9.36
C VAL A 50 -1.73 7.58 9.73
N PHE A 51 -1.70 8.02 10.99
CA PHE A 51 -0.68 8.93 11.47
C PHE A 51 0.72 8.32 11.38
N ILE A 52 0.91 7.08 11.83
CA ILE A 52 2.20 6.38 11.77
C ILE A 52 2.63 6.19 10.32
N ASP A 53 1.74 5.72 9.44
CA ASP A 53 2.06 5.52 8.03
C ASP A 53 2.51 6.85 7.37
N THR A 54 1.71 7.90 7.53
CA THR A 54 1.92 9.16 6.81
C THR A 54 3.04 10.00 7.41
N PHE A 55 3.04 10.19 8.75
CA PHE A 55 3.98 11.11 9.39
C PHE A 55 5.29 10.46 9.82
N VAL A 56 5.32 9.15 10.05
CA VAL A 56 6.55 8.46 10.44
C VAL A 56 7.15 7.75 9.25
N VAL A 57 6.47 6.75 8.70
CA VAL A 57 7.05 5.86 7.68
C VAL A 57 7.36 6.60 6.37
N LEU A 58 6.40 7.35 5.83
CA LEU A 58 6.60 8.08 4.57
C LEU A 58 7.64 9.19 4.69
N ASN A 59 7.64 9.94 5.80
CA ASN A 59 8.65 10.99 6.01
C ASN A 59 10.05 10.41 6.19
N LEU A 60 10.22 9.31 6.94
CA LEU A 60 11.52 8.66 7.07
C LEU A 60 12.04 8.16 5.73
N THR A 61 11.18 7.54 4.92
CA THR A 61 11.55 7.09 3.58
C THR A 61 11.96 8.26 2.68
N ALA A 62 11.18 9.36 2.70
CA ALA A 62 11.50 10.56 1.93
C ALA A 62 12.82 11.18 2.36
N LEU A 63 13.09 11.27 3.68
CA LEU A 63 14.35 11.78 4.22
C LEU A 63 15.54 10.93 3.78
N VAL A 64 15.43 9.61 3.78
CA VAL A 64 16.50 8.73 3.30
C VAL A 64 16.77 8.98 1.81
N ILE A 65 15.74 9.08 0.97
CA ILE A 65 15.88 9.34 -0.47
C ILE A 65 16.56 10.71 -0.72
N LEU A 66 16.15 11.74 0.03
CA LEU A 66 16.69 13.09 -0.14
C LEU A 66 18.14 13.20 0.36
N THR A 67 18.45 12.66 1.53
CA THR A 67 19.78 12.72 2.12
C THR A 67 20.81 11.91 1.35
N THR A 68 20.40 10.80 0.74
CA THR A 68 21.27 9.99 -0.13
C THR A 68 21.41 10.54 -1.54
N LYS A 69 20.70 11.64 -1.87
CA LYS A 69 20.65 12.21 -3.22
C LYS A 69 20.32 11.18 -4.30
N SER A 70 19.40 10.27 -3.99
CA SER A 70 19.05 9.13 -4.87
C SER A 70 18.12 9.51 -6.03
N ILE A 71 17.49 10.69 -6.02
CA ILE A 71 16.56 11.17 -7.06
C ILE A 71 17.20 11.18 -8.46
N PRO A 72 18.46 11.67 -8.67
CA PRO A 72 19.09 11.71 -9.98
C PRO A 72 19.36 10.33 -10.59
N SER A 73 19.20 9.24 -9.85
CA SER A 73 19.41 7.87 -10.35
C SER A 73 18.43 7.44 -11.45
N GLY A 74 17.33 8.19 -11.62
CA GLY A 74 16.27 7.84 -12.56
C GLY A 74 15.39 6.66 -12.15
N LYS A 75 15.65 6.06 -10.97
CA LYS A 75 14.87 4.97 -10.40
C LYS A 75 13.56 5.48 -9.79
N THR A 76 12.54 4.63 -9.74
CA THR A 76 11.22 4.97 -9.20
C THR A 76 10.69 3.89 -8.26
N GLY A 77 9.68 4.22 -7.44
CA GLY A 77 8.98 3.28 -6.57
C GLY A 77 9.92 2.55 -5.58
N ALA A 78 9.73 1.25 -5.46
CA ALA A 78 10.50 0.40 -4.55
C ALA A 78 11.99 0.36 -4.88
N GLU A 79 12.33 0.42 -6.17
CA GLU A 79 13.73 0.41 -6.63
C GLU A 79 14.49 1.65 -6.17
N LEU A 80 13.83 2.83 -6.13
CA LEU A 80 14.43 4.05 -5.62
C LEU A 80 14.71 3.94 -4.12
N SER A 81 13.77 3.42 -3.33
CA SER A 81 13.97 3.19 -1.90
C SER A 81 15.11 2.20 -1.65
N GLN A 82 15.14 1.09 -2.39
CA GLN A 82 16.21 0.09 -2.29
C GLN A 82 17.58 0.69 -2.63
N TYR A 83 17.66 1.50 -3.68
CA TYR A 83 18.88 2.19 -4.07
C TYR A 83 19.35 3.17 -2.97
N ALA A 84 18.43 3.97 -2.41
CA ALA A 84 18.72 4.91 -1.36
C ALA A 84 19.30 4.22 -0.09
N PHE A 85 18.68 3.14 0.34
CA PHE A 85 19.17 2.36 1.48
C PHE A 85 20.50 1.63 1.17
N SER A 86 20.68 1.18 -0.05
CA SER A 86 21.95 0.56 -0.46
C SER A 86 23.12 1.54 -0.47
N THR A 87 22.85 2.81 -0.75
CA THR A 87 23.84 3.87 -0.71
C THR A 87 24.34 4.12 0.72
N LEU A 88 23.49 3.97 1.73
CA LEU A 88 23.85 4.13 3.14
C LEU A 88 24.49 2.89 3.76
N TYR A 89 23.92 1.72 3.50
CA TYR A 89 24.24 0.46 4.20
C TYR A 89 24.80 -0.63 3.28
N GLY A 90 25.10 -0.30 2.01
CA GLY A 90 25.61 -1.26 1.04
C GLY A 90 24.68 -2.47 0.83
N LYS A 91 25.26 -3.65 0.77
CA LYS A 91 24.49 -4.91 0.59
C LYS A 91 23.48 -5.16 1.72
N GLY A 92 23.79 -4.75 2.95
CA GLY A 92 22.89 -4.87 4.10
C GLY A 92 21.61 -4.09 3.91
N GLY A 93 21.69 -2.87 3.37
CA GLY A 93 20.51 -2.05 3.02
C GLY A 93 19.61 -2.69 1.99
N ASN A 94 20.18 -3.30 0.97
CA ASN A 94 19.41 -4.05 -0.05
C ASN A 94 18.64 -5.21 0.56
N ILE A 95 19.30 -6.03 1.39
CA ILE A 95 18.66 -7.18 2.03
C ILE A 95 17.56 -6.71 2.98
N PHE A 96 17.83 -5.68 3.79
CA PHE A 96 16.85 -5.11 4.71
C PHE A 96 15.57 -4.66 3.98
N ILE A 97 15.72 -3.85 2.93
CA ILE A 97 14.57 -3.37 2.15
C ILE A 97 13.85 -4.51 1.45
N ALA A 98 14.56 -5.49 0.90
CA ALA A 98 13.94 -6.65 0.28
C ALA A 98 13.05 -7.45 1.26
N ILE A 99 13.52 -7.64 2.49
CA ILE A 99 12.75 -8.30 3.55
C ILE A 99 11.53 -7.44 3.94
N CYS A 100 11.71 -6.14 4.13
CA CYS A 100 10.60 -5.23 4.43
C CYS A 100 9.54 -5.24 3.33
N MET A 101 9.95 -5.16 2.06
CA MET A 101 9.05 -5.19 0.91
C MET A 101 8.31 -6.53 0.79
N PHE A 102 8.98 -7.64 1.09
CA PHE A 102 8.33 -8.95 1.13
C PHE A 102 7.18 -8.98 2.15
N PHE A 103 7.43 -8.56 3.39
CA PHE A 103 6.38 -8.52 4.41
C PHE A 103 5.28 -7.52 4.10
N PHE A 104 5.62 -6.37 3.52
CA PHE A 104 4.65 -5.36 3.10
C PHE A 104 3.72 -5.89 2.00
N ALA A 105 4.27 -6.49 0.95
CA ALA A 105 3.49 -7.08 -0.13
C ALA A 105 2.61 -8.23 0.38
N PHE A 106 3.18 -9.11 1.21
CA PHE A 106 2.46 -10.25 1.76
C PHE A 106 1.28 -9.83 2.65
N SER A 107 1.50 -8.87 3.57
CA SER A 107 0.43 -8.36 4.44
C SER A 107 -0.67 -7.65 3.64
N THR A 108 -0.30 -6.90 2.61
CA THR A 108 -1.25 -6.22 1.72
C THR A 108 -2.13 -7.22 0.96
N ILE A 109 -1.54 -8.27 0.38
CA ILE A 109 -2.29 -9.31 -0.32
C ILE A 109 -3.28 -10.00 0.62
N ILE A 110 -2.85 -10.34 1.84
CA ILE A 110 -3.74 -10.97 2.83
C ILE A 110 -4.87 -10.02 3.24
N GLY A 111 -4.57 -8.75 3.49
CA GLY A 111 -5.57 -7.76 3.87
C GLY A 111 -6.65 -7.59 2.80
N TRP A 112 -6.24 -7.34 1.56
CA TRP A 112 -7.19 -7.18 0.45
C TRP A 112 -7.96 -8.47 0.13
N TYR A 113 -7.31 -9.62 0.24
CA TYR A 113 -8.01 -10.90 0.13
C TYR A 113 -9.11 -11.03 1.19
N PHE A 114 -8.82 -10.67 2.44
CA PHE A 114 -9.78 -10.71 3.55
C PHE A 114 -10.98 -9.80 3.28
N PHE A 115 -10.77 -8.56 2.82
CA PHE A 115 -11.86 -7.65 2.49
C PHE A 115 -12.77 -8.21 1.41
N GLY A 116 -12.21 -8.72 0.33
CA GLY A 116 -12.98 -9.34 -0.74
C GLY A 116 -13.69 -10.62 -0.29
N GLN A 117 -13.02 -11.45 0.49
CA GLN A 117 -13.60 -12.69 1.06
C GLN A 117 -14.82 -12.41 1.93
N ALA A 118 -14.75 -11.38 2.79
CA ALA A 118 -15.86 -11.00 3.66
C ALA A 118 -17.09 -10.62 2.84
N ASN A 119 -16.92 -9.83 1.79
CA ASN A 119 -17.99 -9.41 0.89
C ASN A 119 -18.57 -10.58 0.09
N VAL A 120 -17.73 -11.42 -0.51
CA VAL A 120 -18.17 -12.59 -1.28
C VAL A 120 -18.94 -13.58 -0.39
N LYS A 121 -18.45 -13.80 0.83
CA LYS A 121 -19.14 -14.65 1.80
C LYS A 121 -20.51 -14.10 2.18
N TYR A 122 -20.62 -12.79 2.35
CA TYR A 122 -21.87 -12.13 2.68
C TYR A 122 -22.90 -12.21 1.55
N LEU A 123 -22.46 -11.92 0.31
CA LEU A 123 -23.36 -11.86 -0.85
C LEU A 123 -23.74 -13.25 -1.42
N PHE A 124 -22.79 -14.17 -1.48
CA PHE A 124 -22.91 -15.43 -2.21
C PHE A 124 -22.75 -16.67 -1.32
N GLY A 125 -22.51 -16.48 -0.04
CA GLY A 125 -22.34 -17.56 0.93
C GLY A 125 -20.95 -18.22 0.91
N PRO A 126 -20.72 -19.18 1.85
CA PRO A 126 -19.38 -19.73 2.09
C PRO A 126 -18.83 -20.59 0.93
N LYS A 127 -19.70 -21.16 0.08
CA LYS A 127 -19.25 -21.96 -1.06
C LYS A 127 -18.57 -21.12 -2.15
N ALA A 128 -19.00 -19.87 -2.34
CA ALA A 128 -18.41 -18.95 -3.30
C ALA A 128 -17.00 -18.50 -2.93
N VAL A 129 -16.64 -18.56 -1.64
CA VAL A 129 -15.30 -18.19 -1.16
C VAL A 129 -14.19 -19.03 -1.83
N LYS A 130 -14.43 -20.31 -2.09
CA LYS A 130 -13.44 -21.17 -2.78
C LYS A 130 -13.16 -20.68 -4.19
N ILE A 131 -14.21 -20.30 -4.92
CA ILE A 131 -14.06 -19.77 -6.30
C ILE A 131 -13.33 -18.43 -6.24
N TYR A 132 -13.72 -17.55 -5.31
CA TYR A 132 -13.04 -16.27 -5.08
C TYR A 132 -11.57 -16.45 -4.76
N SER A 133 -11.19 -17.43 -3.92
CA SER A 133 -9.79 -17.68 -3.56
C SER A 133 -8.94 -18.04 -4.77
N VAL A 134 -9.46 -18.88 -5.68
CA VAL A 134 -8.76 -19.24 -6.92
C VAL A 134 -8.63 -18.04 -7.84
N LEU A 135 -9.72 -17.28 -8.02
CA LEU A 135 -9.69 -16.05 -8.83
C LEU A 135 -8.70 -15.02 -8.27
N ALA A 136 -8.72 -14.79 -6.95
CA ALA A 136 -7.79 -13.87 -6.31
C ALA A 136 -6.32 -14.31 -6.53
N ALA A 137 -6.00 -15.59 -6.37
CA ALA A 137 -4.65 -16.11 -6.62
C ALA A 137 -4.23 -15.90 -8.08
N VAL A 138 -5.12 -16.17 -9.04
CA VAL A 138 -4.85 -15.92 -10.46
C VAL A 138 -4.65 -14.43 -10.73
N CYS A 139 -5.49 -13.55 -10.16
CA CYS A 139 -5.35 -12.09 -10.32
C CYS A 139 -4.02 -11.57 -9.72
N VAL A 140 -3.60 -12.07 -8.56
CA VAL A 140 -2.31 -11.70 -7.96
C VAL A 140 -1.16 -12.14 -8.86
N PHE A 141 -1.23 -13.36 -9.40
CA PHE A 141 -0.21 -13.86 -10.33
C PHE A 141 -0.15 -13.02 -11.61
N LEU A 142 -1.28 -12.75 -12.25
CA LEU A 142 -1.34 -11.91 -13.46
C LEU A 142 -0.89 -10.47 -13.17
N GLY A 143 -1.29 -9.92 -12.04
CA GLY A 143 -0.87 -8.57 -11.60
C GLY A 143 0.63 -8.46 -11.38
N SER A 144 1.30 -9.54 -10.94
CA SER A 144 2.76 -9.57 -10.78
C SER A 144 3.52 -9.53 -12.12
N LEU A 145 2.88 -9.86 -13.22
CA LEU A 145 3.42 -9.80 -14.59
C LEU A 145 3.13 -8.48 -15.30
N ALA A 146 2.21 -7.67 -14.74
CA ALA A 146 1.79 -6.42 -15.35
C ALA A 146 2.80 -5.29 -15.09
N GLU A 147 2.87 -4.33 -16.02
CA GLU A 147 3.66 -3.12 -15.82
C GLU A 147 3.08 -2.25 -14.69
N VAL A 148 3.96 -1.69 -13.87
CA VAL A 148 3.58 -0.88 -12.70
C VAL A 148 2.70 0.31 -13.08
N ASP A 149 3.00 0.99 -14.19
CA ASP A 149 2.22 2.14 -14.67
C ASP A 149 0.79 1.74 -15.09
N LEU A 150 0.63 0.56 -15.71
CA LEU A 150 -0.69 0.02 -16.04
C LEU A 150 -1.52 -0.22 -14.76
N VAL A 151 -0.91 -0.83 -13.75
CA VAL A 151 -1.57 -1.12 -12.47
C VAL A 151 -1.98 0.18 -11.77
N TRP A 152 -1.11 1.19 -11.75
CA TRP A 152 -1.43 2.50 -11.18
C TRP A 152 -2.57 3.20 -11.92
N ASN A 153 -2.55 3.18 -13.24
CA ASN A 153 -3.62 3.80 -14.04
C ASN A 153 -4.97 3.13 -13.80
N LEU A 154 -4.99 1.80 -13.70
CA LEU A 154 -6.23 1.06 -13.41
C LEU A 154 -6.73 1.30 -11.98
N SER A 155 -5.84 1.35 -10.99
CA SER A 155 -6.22 1.56 -9.59
C SER A 155 -6.73 2.97 -9.29
N LEU A 156 -6.27 3.98 -10.04
CA LEU A 156 -6.65 5.38 -9.85
C LEU A 156 -7.89 5.81 -10.64
N ILE A 157 -8.48 4.95 -11.47
CA ILE A 157 -9.71 5.24 -12.21
C ILE A 157 -10.91 5.47 -11.26
N HIS A 158 -10.86 4.91 -10.06
CA HIS A 158 -11.97 4.94 -9.10
C HIS A 158 -11.75 5.90 -7.92
N ILE A 159 -10.67 6.66 -7.90
CA ILE A 159 -10.38 7.70 -6.92
C ILE A 159 -10.49 9.08 -7.56
#